data_d8d9c506e4d8a48dc3496039ba4e370e
#
_entry.id   d8d9c506e4d8a48dc3496039ba4e370e
#
_cell.length_a   1.000
_cell.length_b   1.000
_cell.length_c   1.000
_cell.angle_alpha   90.00
_cell.angle_beta   90.00
_cell.angle_gamma   90.00
#
_symmetry.space_group_name_H-M   'P 1'
#
loop_
_entity.id
_entity.type
_entity.pdbx_description
1 polymer ?
#
loop_
_entity_poly.entity_id
_entity_poly.type
_entity_poly.pdbx_seq_one_letter_code
_entity_poly.pdbx_strand_id
1 'polypeptide(L)'
;MKIRVDRNSVCMGDDVLSHETEFDVPEDMTVKDFFDFLEEERYLPSIQGNDVAWELRNRNGEQGVYFTKTGEIIHQDEVLKEMLEGITETPLFVLLYHCTTEAYYISKENK
;
A
#
# COMPACT_ATOMS: atom_id res chain seq x y z
N MET A 1 1.53 -4.20 17.02
CA MET A 1 0.58 -4.93 16.17
C MET A 1 1.32 -5.57 15.00
N LYS A 2 1.14 -6.85 14.83
CA LYS A 2 1.80 -7.60 13.77
C LYS A 2 0.94 -7.62 12.52
N ILE A 3 1.52 -7.26 11.37
CA ILE A 3 0.82 -7.25 10.09
C ILE A 3 1.69 -7.92 9.03
N ARG A 4 1.05 -8.40 7.97
CA ARG A 4 1.74 -8.87 6.77
C ARG A 4 1.48 -7.88 5.66
N VAL A 5 2.49 -7.64 4.84
CA VAL A 5 2.39 -6.71 3.71
C VAL A 5 2.93 -7.39 2.47
N ASP A 6 2.22 -7.24 1.37
CA ASP A 6 2.66 -7.74 0.06
C ASP A 6 2.46 -6.64 -0.96
N ARG A 7 3.16 -6.73 -2.08
CA ARG A 7 3.00 -5.79 -3.19
C ARG A 7 3.15 -6.52 -4.51
N ASN A 8 2.47 -6.03 -5.53
CA ASN A 8 2.65 -6.64 -6.84
C ASN A 8 3.97 -6.17 -7.48
N SER A 9 4.44 -6.96 -8.43
CA SER A 9 5.68 -6.68 -9.16
C SER A 9 5.53 -5.45 -10.04
N VAL A 10 6.60 -4.67 -10.14
CA VAL A 10 6.63 -3.48 -11.00
C VAL A 10 7.48 -3.72 -12.25
N CYS A 11 8.33 -4.75 -12.25
CA CYS A 11 9.20 -5.09 -13.36
C CYS A 11 8.91 -6.52 -13.82
N MET A 12 8.57 -6.66 -15.09
CA MET A 12 8.29 -7.96 -15.65
C MET A 12 9.56 -8.83 -15.68
N GLY A 13 9.48 -10.01 -15.11
CA GLY A 13 10.58 -10.96 -15.10
C GLY A 13 11.60 -10.80 -13.97
N ASP A 14 11.58 -9.66 -13.28
CA ASP A 14 12.54 -9.38 -12.21
C ASP A 14 12.01 -9.74 -10.82
N ASP A 15 10.71 -9.68 -10.63
CA ASP A 15 10.07 -9.91 -9.34
C ASP A 15 9.25 -11.18 -9.35
N VAL A 16 9.91 -12.32 -9.47
CA VAL A 16 9.23 -13.61 -9.52
C VAL A 16 8.96 -14.17 -8.12
N LEU A 17 9.59 -13.61 -7.10
CA LEU A 17 9.41 -14.06 -5.72
C LEU A 17 8.34 -13.23 -5.03
N SER A 18 7.70 -13.84 -4.05
CA SER A 18 6.74 -13.14 -3.20
C SER A 18 7.42 -11.99 -2.46
N HIS A 19 6.74 -10.87 -2.36
CA HIS A 19 7.22 -9.73 -1.58
C HIS A 19 6.57 -9.67 -0.20
N GLU A 20 5.84 -10.72 0.19
CA GLU A 20 5.17 -10.74 1.48
C GLU A 20 6.19 -10.64 2.61
N THR A 21 6.00 -9.66 3.48
CA THR A 21 6.87 -9.38 4.61
C THR A 21 6.02 -9.11 5.84
N GLU A 22 6.48 -9.59 6.98
CA GLU A 22 5.78 -9.35 8.24
C GLU A 22 6.46 -8.18 8.96
N PHE A 23 5.64 -7.24 9.44
CA PHE A 23 6.12 -6.09 10.21
C PHE A 23 5.37 -6.00 11.52
N ASP A 24 6.05 -5.48 12.54
CA ASP A 24 5.41 -5.14 13.80
C ASP A 24 5.34 -3.61 13.88
N VAL A 25 4.12 -3.08 13.91
CA VAL A 25 3.89 -1.64 13.83
C VAL A 25 3.07 -1.17 15.04
N PRO A 26 3.16 0.14 15.40
CA PRO A 26 2.35 0.68 16.49
C PRO A 26 0.86 0.53 16.21
N GLU A 27 0.06 0.33 17.26
CA GLU A 27 -1.39 0.19 17.11
C GLU A 27 -2.07 1.49 16.68
N ASP A 28 -1.41 2.64 16.90
CA ASP A 28 -1.94 3.95 16.50
C ASP A 28 -1.41 4.44 15.15
N MET A 29 -0.70 3.57 14.41
CA MET A 29 -0.15 3.94 13.11
C MET A 29 -1.27 4.33 12.12
N THR A 30 -1.12 5.51 11.51
CA THR A 30 -2.04 5.99 10.48
C THR A 30 -1.58 5.51 9.11
N VAL A 31 -2.44 5.68 8.09
CA VAL A 31 -2.10 5.36 6.71
C VAL A 31 -0.86 6.14 6.26
N LYS A 32 -0.78 7.43 6.61
CA LYS A 32 0.39 8.26 6.29
C LYS A 32 1.66 7.68 6.93
N ASP A 33 1.59 7.36 8.21
CA ASP A 33 2.73 6.80 8.94
C ASP A 33 3.16 5.47 8.32
N PHE A 34 2.20 4.69 7.85
CA PHE A 34 2.48 3.40 7.23
C PHE A 34 3.25 3.58 5.92
N PHE A 35 2.82 4.49 5.05
CA PHE A 35 3.54 4.74 3.80
C PHE A 35 4.93 5.31 4.08
N ASP A 36 5.07 6.22 5.06
CA ASP A 36 6.38 6.75 5.45
C ASP A 36 7.28 5.62 5.94
N PHE A 37 6.73 4.70 6.73
CA PHE A 37 7.46 3.53 7.24
C PHE A 37 7.95 2.65 6.08
N LEU A 38 7.07 2.37 5.10
CA LEU A 38 7.45 1.54 3.96
C LEU A 38 8.54 2.18 3.12
N GLU A 39 8.54 3.51 3.00
CA GLU A 39 9.60 4.23 2.29
C GLU A 39 10.93 4.13 3.04
N GLU A 40 10.90 4.27 4.36
CA GLU A 40 12.10 4.16 5.19
C GLU A 40 12.70 2.76 5.11
N GLU A 41 11.85 1.74 5.07
CA GLU A 41 12.28 0.35 4.96
C GLU A 41 12.64 -0.04 3.52
N ARG A 42 12.48 0.90 2.58
CA ARG A 42 12.74 0.68 1.16
C ARG A 42 11.94 -0.50 0.60
N TYR A 43 10.76 -0.71 1.15
CA TYR A 43 9.86 -1.76 0.70
C TYR A 43 9.24 -1.41 -0.66
N LEU A 44 8.93 -0.12 -0.88
CA LEU A 44 8.40 0.35 -2.16
C LEU A 44 9.56 0.65 -3.10
N PRO A 45 9.56 0.08 -4.32
CA PRO A 45 10.67 0.32 -5.25
C PRO A 45 10.72 1.78 -5.71
N SER A 46 11.94 2.27 -5.92
CA SER A 46 12.16 3.58 -6.51
C SER A 46 11.92 3.47 -8.02
N ILE A 47 11.01 4.26 -8.55
CA ILE A 47 10.62 4.21 -9.95
C ILE A 47 10.84 5.57 -10.59
N GLN A 48 11.48 5.57 -11.76
CA GLN A 48 11.69 6.81 -12.51
C GLN A 48 10.37 7.32 -13.07
N GLY A 49 10.21 8.65 -13.11
CA GLY A 49 9.02 9.31 -13.61
C GLY A 49 8.11 9.82 -12.52
N ASN A 50 8.19 9.28 -11.34
CA ASN A 50 7.53 9.78 -10.12
C ASN A 50 6.02 9.99 -10.16
N ASP A 51 5.31 9.47 -11.15
CA ASP A 51 3.85 9.59 -11.19
C ASP A 51 3.21 8.24 -10.94
N VAL A 52 3.57 7.64 -9.82
CA VAL A 52 3.12 6.30 -9.44
C VAL A 52 2.07 6.41 -8.36
N ALA A 53 1.07 5.54 -8.39
CA ALA A 53 0.10 5.40 -7.31
C ALA A 53 0.21 4.01 -6.70
N TRP A 54 0.29 3.95 -5.38
CA TRP A 54 0.25 2.71 -4.61
C TRP A 54 -1.08 2.61 -3.90
N GLU A 55 -1.90 1.66 -4.29
CA GLU A 55 -3.21 1.45 -3.68
C GLU A 55 -3.08 0.45 -2.54
N LEU A 56 -3.45 0.87 -1.34
CA LEU A 56 -3.42 0.02 -0.15
C LEU A 56 -4.76 -0.68 0.01
N ARG A 57 -4.74 -2.00 0.05
CA ARG A 57 -5.94 -2.81 0.19
C ARG A 57 -5.77 -3.86 1.27
N ASN A 58 -6.90 -4.30 1.81
CA ASN A 58 -6.96 -5.48 2.66
C ASN A 58 -8.24 -6.25 2.35
N ARG A 59 -8.60 -7.23 3.18
CA ARG A 59 -9.81 -8.02 3.00
C ARG A 59 -11.08 -7.15 2.88
N ASN A 60 -11.09 -6.00 3.55
CA ASN A 60 -12.24 -5.10 3.56
C ASN A 60 -12.27 -4.12 2.38
N GLY A 61 -11.32 -4.21 1.46
CA GLY A 61 -11.26 -3.40 0.25
C GLY A 61 -10.15 -2.36 0.26
N GLU A 62 -10.31 -1.31 -0.54
CA GLU A 62 -9.33 -0.23 -0.62
C GLU A 62 -9.34 0.59 0.67
N GLN A 63 -8.15 0.84 1.22
CA GLN A 63 -7.99 1.55 2.47
C GLN A 63 -7.24 2.88 2.32
N GLY A 64 -6.52 3.08 1.23
CA GLY A 64 -5.82 4.31 0.99
C GLY A 64 -5.01 4.25 -0.30
N VAL A 65 -4.49 5.39 -0.72
CA VAL A 65 -3.67 5.49 -1.93
C VAL A 65 -2.58 6.53 -1.70
N TYR A 66 -1.37 6.22 -2.13
CA TYR A 66 -0.24 7.13 -2.05
C TYR A 66 0.17 7.53 -3.47
N PHE A 67 0.10 8.84 -3.77
CA PHE A 67 0.51 9.40 -5.05
C PHE A 67 1.91 9.98 -4.90
N THR A 68 2.89 9.34 -5.51
CA THR A 68 4.29 9.71 -5.29
C THR A 68 4.66 11.07 -5.87
N LYS A 69 3.98 11.50 -6.94
CA LYS A 69 4.27 12.75 -7.59
C LYS A 69 3.98 13.97 -6.70
N THR A 70 2.88 13.93 -5.96
CA THR A 70 2.46 15.04 -5.13
C THR A 70 2.70 14.81 -3.64
N GLY A 71 2.92 13.56 -3.26
CA GLY A 71 3.00 13.17 -1.86
C GLY A 71 1.64 13.04 -1.19
N GLU A 72 0.56 13.20 -1.95
CA GLU A 72 -0.79 13.09 -1.41
C GLU A 72 -1.11 11.64 -1.04
N ILE A 73 -1.79 11.47 0.10
CA ILE A 73 -2.23 10.16 0.56
C ILE A 73 -3.72 10.25 0.90
N ILE A 74 -4.52 9.42 0.22
CA ILE A 74 -5.96 9.33 0.49
C ILE A 74 -6.13 8.59 1.82
N HIS A 75 -6.99 9.11 2.69
CA HIS A 75 -7.26 8.57 4.02
C HIS A 75 -6.03 8.58 4.94
N GLN A 76 -5.16 9.57 4.77
CA GLN A 76 -3.88 9.64 5.47
C GLN A 76 -4.00 9.62 7.00
N ASP A 77 -5.08 10.13 7.55
CA ASP A 77 -5.28 10.24 8.99
C ASP A 77 -6.00 9.03 9.60
N GLU A 78 -6.42 8.08 8.79
CA GLU A 78 -7.09 6.89 9.30
C GLU A 78 -6.09 5.91 9.90
N VAL A 79 -6.48 5.27 11.00
CA VAL A 79 -5.61 4.35 11.73
C VAL A 79 -5.75 2.94 11.14
N LEU A 80 -4.62 2.29 10.89
CA LEU A 80 -4.62 0.93 10.31
C LEU A 80 -5.45 -0.05 11.12
N LYS A 81 -5.38 0.03 12.44
CA LYS A 81 -6.10 -0.88 13.31
C LYS A 81 -7.60 -0.83 13.08
N GLU A 82 -8.13 0.35 12.76
CA GLU A 82 -9.55 0.52 12.49
C GLU A 82 -10.00 -0.14 11.19
N MET A 83 -9.07 -0.46 10.31
CA MET A 83 -9.35 -1.11 9.03
C MET A 83 -9.45 -2.64 9.16
N LEU A 84 -9.26 -3.16 10.37
CA LEU A 84 -9.16 -4.60 10.61
C LEU A 84 -10.46 -5.20 11.15
N GLU A 85 -11.56 -4.50 11.07
CA GLU A 85 -12.86 -4.99 11.55
C GLU A 85 -13.20 -6.32 10.89
N GLY A 86 -13.53 -7.29 11.71
CA GLY A 86 -13.87 -8.62 11.24
C GLY A 86 -12.70 -9.52 10.89
N ILE A 87 -11.47 -9.01 11.01
CA ILE A 87 -10.25 -9.77 10.69
C ILE A 87 -9.69 -10.35 11.99
N THR A 88 -9.69 -11.67 12.12
CA THR A 88 -9.24 -12.36 13.34
C THR A 88 -7.85 -12.98 13.22
N GLU A 89 -7.38 -13.22 11.99
CA GLU A 89 -6.03 -13.71 11.73
C GLU A 89 -5.06 -12.53 11.59
N THR A 90 -3.76 -12.82 11.46
CA THR A 90 -2.77 -11.77 11.17
C THR A 90 -3.17 -11.07 9.88
N PRO A 91 -3.45 -9.76 9.93
CA PRO A 91 -3.98 -9.06 8.74
C PRO A 91 -2.94 -8.94 7.63
N LEU A 92 -3.42 -9.06 6.39
CA LEU A 92 -2.61 -8.89 5.20
C LEU A 92 -3.03 -7.61 4.49
N PHE A 93 -2.09 -6.69 4.31
CA PHE A 93 -2.28 -5.51 3.47
C PHE A 93 -1.55 -5.74 2.15
N VAL A 94 -2.19 -5.39 1.05
CA VAL A 94 -1.62 -5.54 -0.28
C VAL A 94 -1.50 -4.17 -0.92
N LEU A 95 -0.35 -3.91 -1.53
CA LEU A 95 -0.09 -2.68 -2.25
C LEU A 95 -0.13 -2.97 -3.74
N LEU A 96 -1.08 -2.36 -4.44
CA LEU A 96 -1.24 -2.51 -5.88
C LEU A 96 -0.60 -1.33 -6.60
N TYR A 97 0.28 -1.64 -7.53
CA TYR A 97 1.02 -0.66 -8.32
C TYR A 97 0.18 -0.16 -9.49
N HIS A 98 0.12 1.15 -9.64
CA HIS A 98 -0.45 1.80 -10.80
C HIS A 98 0.63 2.70 -11.40
N CYS A 99 0.95 2.51 -12.66
CA CYS A 99 2.08 3.19 -13.30
C CYS A 99 1.93 4.71 -13.39
N THR A 100 0.69 5.21 -13.31
CA THR A 100 0.41 6.65 -13.25
C THR A 100 -0.78 6.90 -12.36
N THR A 101 -0.94 8.16 -11.92
CA THR A 101 -2.13 8.59 -11.19
C THR A 101 -3.38 8.35 -12.03
N GLU A 102 -3.30 8.65 -13.34
CA GLU A 102 -4.42 8.42 -14.25
C GLU A 102 -4.80 6.95 -14.32
N ALA A 103 -3.81 6.05 -14.38
CA ALA A 103 -4.06 4.61 -14.43
C ALA A 103 -4.84 4.14 -13.22
N TYR A 104 -4.54 4.70 -12.05
CA TYR A 104 -5.28 4.39 -10.83
C TYR A 104 -6.76 4.78 -10.97
N TYR A 105 -7.05 6.00 -11.42
CA TYR A 105 -8.42 6.47 -11.57
C TYR A 105 -9.19 5.67 -12.62
N ILE A 106 -8.53 5.31 -13.72
CA ILE A 106 -9.14 4.47 -14.74
C ILE A 106 -9.53 3.11 -14.18
N SER A 107 -8.68 2.53 -13.34
CA SER A 107 -8.99 1.22 -12.73
C SER A 107 -10.23 1.29 -11.84
N LYS A 108 -10.49 2.42 -11.21
CA LYS A 108 -11.68 2.60 -10.38
C LYS A 108 -12.94 2.76 -11.22
N GLU A 109 -12.84 3.41 -12.37
CA GLU A 109 -13.99 3.63 -13.25
C GLU A 109 -14.50 2.34 -13.89
N ASN A 110 -13.65 1.35 -14.02
CA ASN A 110 -13.98 0.08 -14.67
C ASN A 110 -14.54 -0.99 -13.71
N LYS A 111 -14.92 -0.57 -12.51
CA LYS A 111 -15.51 -1.48 -11.52
C LYS A 111 -17.02 -1.47 -11.56
#